data_8720b31ac33d12c4e4b362fa7deaf1b6
#
_entry.id   8720b31ac33d12c4e4b362fa7deaf1b6
#
_cell.length_a   1.000
_cell.length_b   1.000
_cell.length_c   1.000
_cell.angle_alpha   90.00
_cell.angle_beta   90.00
_cell.angle_gamma   90.00
#
_symmetry.space_group_name_H-M   'P 1'
#
loop_
_entity.id
_entity.type
_entity.pdbx_description
1 polymer ?
#
loop_
_entity_poly.entity_id
_entity_poly.type
_entity_poly.pdbx_seq_one_letter_code
_entity_poly.pdbx_strand_id
1 'polypeptide(L)'
;ENKFGIASDVALAVYRHAATLPGLDLVGIDCHIGSQLTSVAPFLDAIDRLLAMVDALAAEGIHLKHFDMGGGLGVPYDGEEPPLPDELINAVRGRFASRNLMLMVEPGRSIAANAGVFVTRIEYLKCNEHKNFAIVDGAMNDLLRPALYGAWQKIIPVECSDDPSRPELQFDVVGPVCESGDFLGKDRPLRIAAGDLLAVRSAGAYGFVMSSNYNTRNRVAEVMVDGDAYQIVRARETVELQLSLESLLQLDSGSNPDSDAANGR
;
A
#
# COMPACT_ATOMS: atom_id res chain seq x y z
N GLU A 1 3.58 17.51 12.04
CA GLU A 1 4.74 17.81 11.17
C GLU A 1 4.82 16.80 10.05
N ASN A 2 4.99 17.27 8.84
CA ASN A 2 4.94 16.46 7.63
C ASN A 2 6.02 16.93 6.64
N LYS A 3 6.60 16.00 5.87
CA LYS A 3 7.59 16.34 4.82
C LYS A 3 6.95 16.86 3.53
N PHE A 4 5.64 16.78 3.41
CA PHE A 4 4.89 17.16 2.21
C PHE A 4 4.19 18.50 2.36
N GLY A 5 3.97 19.16 1.22
CA GLY A 5 3.17 20.36 1.15
C GLY A 5 3.80 21.59 1.80
N ILE A 6 2.99 22.61 1.88
CA ILE A 6 3.32 23.91 2.46
C ILE A 6 2.43 24.12 3.69
N ALA A 7 3.01 24.54 4.80
CA ALA A 7 2.23 24.82 6.00
C ALA A 7 1.18 25.92 5.75
N SER A 8 -0.03 25.73 6.29
CA SER A 8 -1.18 26.56 5.99
C SER A 8 -1.00 28.05 6.39
N ASP A 9 -0.21 28.31 7.44
CA ASP A 9 0.10 29.65 7.93
C ASP A 9 0.97 30.48 6.98
N VAL A 10 1.80 29.82 6.15
CA VAL A 10 2.67 30.48 5.16
C VAL A 10 2.17 30.36 3.72
N ALA A 11 1.16 29.50 3.47
CA ALA A 11 0.72 29.15 2.13
C ALA A 11 0.27 30.38 1.31
N LEU A 12 -0.50 31.29 1.89
CA LEU A 12 -0.90 32.52 1.22
C LEU A 12 0.30 33.38 0.77
N ALA A 13 1.34 33.48 1.59
CA ALA A 13 2.56 34.23 1.23
C ALA A 13 3.30 33.54 0.07
N VAL A 14 3.33 32.21 0.06
CA VAL A 14 3.93 31.44 -1.05
C VAL A 14 3.15 31.63 -2.34
N TYR A 15 1.81 31.61 -2.33
CA TYR A 15 1.00 31.89 -3.51
C TYR A 15 1.24 33.31 -4.06
N ARG A 16 1.26 34.31 -3.18
CA ARG A 16 1.57 35.69 -3.57
C ARG A 16 2.94 35.78 -4.23
N HIS A 17 3.95 35.16 -3.64
CA HIS A 17 5.29 35.17 -4.23
C HIS A 17 5.30 34.43 -5.57
N ALA A 18 4.72 33.26 -5.67
CA ALA A 18 4.65 32.47 -6.89
C ALA A 18 3.94 33.21 -8.03
N ALA A 19 2.91 34.04 -7.72
CA ALA A 19 2.20 34.87 -8.69
C ALA A 19 3.10 35.96 -9.31
N THR A 20 4.22 36.30 -8.70
CA THR A 20 5.20 37.26 -9.25
C THR A 20 6.26 36.60 -10.14
N LEU A 21 6.35 35.27 -10.14
CA LEU A 21 7.40 34.58 -10.86
C LEU A 21 7.01 34.32 -12.32
N PRO A 22 7.89 34.64 -13.28
CA PRO A 22 7.62 34.33 -14.69
C PRO A 22 7.65 32.81 -14.94
N GLY A 23 6.77 32.36 -15.81
CA GLY A 23 6.71 30.91 -16.18
C GLY A 23 5.90 30.02 -15.23
N LEU A 24 5.25 30.61 -14.20
CA LEU A 24 4.30 29.89 -13.34
C LEU A 24 2.86 30.32 -13.65
N ASP A 25 1.95 29.34 -13.75
CA ASP A 25 0.50 29.54 -13.75
C ASP A 25 -0.09 28.86 -12.51
N LEU A 26 -0.67 29.65 -11.63
CA LEU A 26 -1.27 29.15 -10.39
C LEU A 26 -2.68 28.64 -10.68
N VAL A 27 -2.83 27.35 -10.89
CA VAL A 27 -4.07 26.75 -11.37
C VAL A 27 -4.91 26.09 -10.29
N GLY A 28 -4.34 25.72 -9.14
CA GLY A 28 -5.10 24.96 -8.15
C GLY A 28 -4.50 24.96 -6.75
N ILE A 29 -5.25 24.37 -5.85
CA ILE A 29 -4.87 24.05 -4.48
C ILE A 29 -5.16 22.57 -4.22
N ASP A 30 -4.26 21.89 -3.51
CA ASP A 30 -4.34 20.48 -3.15
C ASP A 30 -4.17 20.29 -1.65
N CYS A 31 -4.81 19.24 -1.11
CA CYS A 31 -4.51 18.69 0.21
C CYS A 31 -4.67 17.17 0.26
N HIS A 32 -3.82 16.55 1.06
CA HIS A 32 -3.97 15.14 1.41
C HIS A 32 -3.91 15.00 2.93
N ILE A 33 -5.07 14.78 3.57
CA ILE A 33 -5.22 14.88 5.04
C ILE A 33 -4.94 13.57 5.77
N GLY A 34 -4.68 12.49 5.04
CA GLY A 34 -4.37 11.19 5.63
C GLY A 34 -4.89 10.03 4.80
N SER A 35 -4.78 8.84 5.36
CA SER A 35 -5.18 7.59 4.72
C SER A 35 -6.04 6.77 5.67
N GLN A 36 -6.95 5.96 5.13
CA GLN A 36 -7.90 5.15 5.90
C GLN A 36 -8.82 6.02 6.78
N LEU A 37 -9.40 7.06 6.19
CA LEU A 37 -10.38 7.91 6.86
C LEU A 37 -11.75 7.23 6.81
N THR A 38 -12.32 7.03 7.98
CA THR A 38 -13.58 6.28 8.17
C THR A 38 -14.79 7.18 8.44
N SER A 39 -14.63 8.51 8.30
CA SER A 39 -15.72 9.47 8.43
C SER A 39 -15.56 10.65 7.47
N VAL A 40 -16.68 11.30 7.15
CA VAL A 40 -16.72 12.45 6.24
C VAL A 40 -16.20 13.74 6.90
N ALA A 41 -16.35 13.88 8.22
CA ALA A 41 -16.10 15.13 8.92
C ALA A 41 -14.68 15.71 8.72
N PRO A 42 -13.57 14.91 8.75
CA PRO A 42 -12.23 15.44 8.48
C PRO A 42 -12.07 16.02 7.08
N PHE A 43 -12.73 15.42 6.08
CA PHE A 43 -12.73 15.96 4.71
C PHE A 43 -13.41 17.33 4.65
N LEU A 44 -14.57 17.47 5.30
CA LEU A 44 -15.33 18.71 5.32
C LEU A 44 -14.55 19.83 6.01
N ASP A 45 -13.90 19.56 7.13
CA ASP A 45 -13.07 20.54 7.85
C ASP A 45 -11.88 21.02 6.98
N ALA A 46 -11.19 20.10 6.33
CA ALA A 46 -10.08 20.45 5.43
C ALA A 46 -10.55 21.26 4.24
N ILE A 47 -11.65 20.87 3.60
CA ILE A 47 -12.23 21.60 2.45
C ILE A 47 -12.63 23.01 2.89
N ASP A 48 -13.32 23.17 4.01
CA ASP A 48 -13.77 24.50 4.48
C ASP A 48 -12.59 25.45 4.74
N ARG A 49 -11.49 24.95 5.32
CA ARG A 49 -10.25 25.71 5.54
C ARG A 49 -9.58 26.11 4.22
N LEU A 50 -9.47 25.20 3.26
CA LEU A 50 -8.84 25.49 1.98
C LEU A 50 -9.71 26.40 1.12
N LEU A 51 -11.04 26.29 1.15
CA LEU A 51 -11.94 27.21 0.45
C LEU A 51 -11.83 28.64 0.99
N ALA A 52 -11.63 28.82 2.30
CA ALA A 52 -11.36 30.14 2.86
C ALA A 52 -10.04 30.72 2.31
N MET A 53 -9.02 29.89 2.08
CA MET A 53 -7.77 30.32 1.43
C MET A 53 -7.98 30.66 -0.04
N VAL A 54 -8.76 29.86 -0.78
CA VAL A 54 -9.14 30.15 -2.17
C VAL A 54 -9.85 31.52 -2.27
N ASP A 55 -10.81 31.77 -1.37
CA ASP A 55 -11.55 33.02 -1.34
C ASP A 55 -10.62 34.25 -1.04
N ALA A 56 -9.63 34.05 -0.12
CA ALA A 56 -8.63 35.09 0.16
C ALA A 56 -7.72 35.35 -1.04
N LEU A 57 -7.26 34.34 -1.76
CA LEU A 57 -6.47 34.45 -2.97
C LEU A 57 -7.25 35.15 -4.10
N ALA A 58 -8.52 34.78 -4.27
CA ALA A 58 -9.40 35.41 -5.26
C ALA A 58 -9.62 36.90 -5.00
N ALA A 59 -9.73 37.31 -3.72
CA ALA A 59 -9.82 38.73 -3.34
C ALA A 59 -8.56 39.54 -3.71
N GLU A 60 -7.42 38.87 -3.87
CA GLU A 60 -6.14 39.44 -4.30
C GLU A 60 -5.89 39.30 -5.82
N GLY A 61 -6.87 38.81 -6.58
CA GLY A 61 -6.78 38.61 -8.02
C GLY A 61 -6.10 37.31 -8.46
N ILE A 62 -5.80 36.38 -7.53
CA ILE A 62 -5.27 35.05 -7.83
C ILE A 62 -6.45 34.05 -7.89
N HIS A 63 -6.86 33.72 -9.12
CA HIS A 63 -8.03 32.88 -9.36
C HIS A 63 -7.63 31.47 -9.70
N LEU A 64 -7.85 30.54 -8.75
CA LEU A 64 -7.63 29.10 -8.95
C LEU A 64 -8.78 28.49 -9.74
N LYS A 65 -8.47 27.45 -10.51
CA LYS A 65 -9.42 26.67 -11.35
C LYS A 65 -9.69 25.28 -10.81
N HIS A 66 -8.73 24.71 -10.05
CA HIS A 66 -8.77 23.37 -9.54
C HIS A 66 -8.70 23.35 -8.02
N PHE A 67 -9.46 22.45 -7.43
CA PHE A 67 -9.39 22.11 -6.02
C PHE A 67 -9.28 20.60 -5.91
N ASP A 68 -8.12 20.11 -5.46
CA ASP A 68 -7.92 18.70 -5.20
C ASP A 68 -8.09 18.42 -3.70
N MET A 69 -9.02 17.55 -3.34
CA MET A 69 -9.21 17.14 -1.96
C MET A 69 -8.36 15.92 -1.56
N GLY A 70 -7.52 15.47 -2.49
CA GLY A 70 -6.67 14.31 -2.30
C GLY A 70 -7.42 12.98 -2.28
N GLY A 71 -6.78 12.00 -1.70
CA GLY A 71 -7.35 10.70 -1.46
C GLY A 71 -7.70 10.50 0.02
N GLY A 72 -7.52 9.28 0.49
CA GLY A 72 -7.63 8.95 1.92
C GLY A 72 -8.92 8.27 2.32
N LEU A 73 -9.93 8.19 1.47
CA LEU A 73 -11.15 7.44 1.77
C LEU A 73 -10.82 5.99 2.13
N GLY A 74 -11.28 5.56 3.29
CA GLY A 74 -11.02 4.26 3.86
C GLY A 74 -11.82 3.13 3.20
N VAL A 75 -11.43 1.91 3.54
CA VAL A 75 -12.15 0.68 3.21
C VAL A 75 -12.31 -0.17 4.46
N PRO A 76 -13.29 -1.08 4.53
CA PRO A 76 -13.40 -2.00 5.64
C PRO A 76 -12.25 -3.03 5.62
N TYR A 77 -11.54 -3.15 6.75
CA TYR A 77 -10.57 -4.20 7.01
C TYR A 77 -11.05 -5.15 8.11
N ASP A 78 -11.58 -4.59 9.21
CA ASP A 78 -12.02 -5.33 10.41
C ASP A 78 -13.35 -4.78 10.97
N GLY A 79 -14.34 -4.65 10.11
CA GLY A 79 -15.67 -4.22 10.54
C GLY A 79 -15.87 -2.70 10.60
N GLU A 80 -14.90 -1.91 10.14
CA GLU A 80 -15.11 -0.48 9.93
C GLU A 80 -16.17 -0.26 8.85
N GLU A 81 -16.94 0.80 9.00
CA GLU A 81 -17.96 1.25 8.04
C GLU A 81 -17.56 2.64 7.51
N PRO A 82 -16.54 2.74 6.65
CA PRO A 82 -16.18 4.00 6.03
C PRO A 82 -17.30 4.47 5.11
N PRO A 83 -17.46 5.79 4.91
CA PRO A 83 -18.46 6.32 4.00
C PRO A 83 -18.23 5.80 2.58
N LEU A 84 -19.32 5.55 1.85
CA LEU A 84 -19.26 5.21 0.45
C LEU A 84 -18.77 6.43 -0.38
N PRO A 85 -18.18 6.22 -1.57
CA PRO A 85 -17.72 7.31 -2.43
C PRO A 85 -18.81 8.34 -2.76
N ASP A 86 -20.04 7.90 -3.01
CA ASP A 86 -21.18 8.76 -3.29
C ASP A 86 -21.62 9.57 -2.06
N GLU A 87 -21.56 9.00 -0.85
CA GLU A 87 -21.82 9.72 0.40
C GLU A 87 -20.82 10.85 0.60
N LEU A 88 -19.53 10.58 0.38
CA LEU A 88 -18.48 11.60 0.45
C LEU A 88 -18.73 12.71 -0.57
N ILE A 89 -18.95 12.38 -1.85
CA ILE A 89 -19.16 13.36 -2.90
C ILE A 89 -20.46 14.16 -2.66
N ASN A 90 -21.51 13.53 -2.19
CA ASN A 90 -22.75 14.22 -1.84
C ASN A 90 -22.58 15.22 -0.68
N ALA A 91 -21.74 14.87 0.31
CA ALA A 91 -21.44 15.75 1.43
C ALA A 91 -20.61 16.99 1.02
N VAL A 92 -19.71 16.86 0.04
CA VAL A 92 -18.79 17.93 -0.35
C VAL A 92 -19.31 18.84 -1.46
N ARG A 93 -20.10 18.30 -2.42
CA ARG A 93 -20.49 19.01 -3.66
C ARG A 93 -21.16 20.37 -3.42
N GLY A 94 -21.94 20.50 -2.34
CA GLY A 94 -22.64 21.73 -2.01
C GLY A 94 -21.70 22.91 -1.74
N ARG A 95 -20.46 22.65 -1.30
CA ARG A 95 -19.44 23.67 -1.02
C ARG A 95 -18.84 24.28 -2.29
N PHE A 96 -19.00 23.61 -3.41
CA PHE A 96 -18.48 24.01 -4.71
C PHE A 96 -19.55 24.62 -5.63
N ALA A 97 -20.84 24.53 -5.28
CA ALA A 97 -21.96 24.90 -6.16
C ALA A 97 -21.95 26.35 -6.67
N SER A 98 -21.37 27.27 -5.89
CA SER A 98 -21.25 28.70 -6.25
C SER A 98 -19.86 29.10 -6.75
N ARG A 99 -18.93 28.16 -6.90
CA ARG A 99 -17.55 28.40 -7.26
C ARG A 99 -17.22 27.81 -8.63
N ASN A 100 -16.45 28.53 -9.42
CA ASN A 100 -15.93 28.04 -10.70
C ASN A 100 -14.64 27.26 -10.46
N LEU A 101 -14.74 26.17 -9.68
CA LEU A 101 -13.64 25.27 -9.34
C LEU A 101 -13.97 23.86 -9.80
N MET A 102 -13.01 23.22 -10.45
CA MET A 102 -13.06 21.77 -10.74
C MET A 102 -12.63 21.00 -9.48
N LEU A 103 -13.55 20.23 -8.91
CA LEU A 103 -13.22 19.34 -7.81
C LEU A 103 -12.49 18.09 -8.35
N MET A 104 -11.32 17.81 -7.81
CA MET A 104 -10.49 16.65 -8.10
C MET A 104 -10.40 15.76 -6.87
N VAL A 105 -10.19 14.46 -7.09
CA VAL A 105 -10.02 13.44 -6.05
C VAL A 105 -8.97 12.43 -6.47
N GLU A 106 -8.25 11.85 -5.51
CA GLU A 106 -7.17 10.88 -5.70
C GLU A 106 -7.47 9.51 -5.05
N PRO A 107 -8.53 8.81 -5.47
CA PRO A 107 -8.95 7.56 -4.82
C PRO A 107 -8.02 6.42 -5.19
N GLY A 108 -7.12 6.03 -4.29
CA GLY A 108 -6.26 4.86 -4.45
C GLY A 108 -6.81 3.64 -3.73
N ARG A 109 -6.77 3.65 -2.39
CA ARG A 109 -7.22 2.55 -1.55
C ARG A 109 -8.68 2.16 -1.79
N SER A 110 -9.58 3.12 -1.86
CA SER A 110 -11.01 2.88 -2.03
C SER A 110 -11.37 2.19 -3.35
N ILE A 111 -10.53 2.33 -4.39
CA ILE A 111 -10.73 1.60 -5.66
C ILE A 111 -10.11 0.20 -5.59
N ALA A 112 -8.86 0.09 -5.14
CA ALA A 112 -8.06 -1.10 -5.37
C ALA A 112 -8.06 -2.10 -4.21
N ALA A 113 -8.19 -1.66 -2.95
CA ALA A 113 -7.91 -2.53 -1.80
C ALA A 113 -8.80 -3.78 -1.78
N ASN A 114 -10.13 -3.60 -1.82
CA ASN A 114 -11.08 -4.70 -1.72
C ASN A 114 -11.27 -5.46 -3.04
N ALA A 115 -10.68 -4.97 -4.13
CA ALA A 115 -10.67 -5.67 -5.41
C ALA A 115 -9.65 -6.81 -5.47
N GLY A 116 -8.74 -6.92 -4.50
CA GLY A 116 -7.70 -7.94 -4.51
C GLY A 116 -7.59 -8.72 -3.21
N VAL A 117 -7.21 -9.99 -3.36
CA VAL A 117 -6.85 -10.90 -2.27
C VAL A 117 -5.44 -11.44 -2.50
N PHE A 118 -4.73 -11.72 -1.42
CA PHE A 118 -3.47 -12.46 -1.47
C PHE A 118 -3.76 -13.89 -1.04
N VAL A 119 -3.49 -14.87 -1.93
CA VAL A 119 -3.71 -16.28 -1.67
C VAL A 119 -2.39 -16.93 -1.29
N THR A 120 -2.40 -17.70 -0.21
CA THR A 120 -1.23 -18.44 0.29
C THR A 120 -1.63 -19.82 0.77
N ARG A 121 -0.70 -20.77 0.70
CA ARG A 121 -0.91 -22.15 1.15
C ARG A 121 -0.31 -22.37 2.53
N ILE A 122 -1.00 -23.11 3.37
CA ILE A 122 -0.47 -23.59 4.63
C ILE A 122 0.45 -24.77 4.36
N GLU A 123 1.75 -24.62 4.61
CA GLU A 123 2.73 -25.67 4.46
C GLU A 123 2.65 -26.66 5.64
N TYR A 124 2.55 -26.14 6.86
CA TYR A 124 2.31 -26.94 8.06
C TYR A 124 1.85 -26.10 9.25
N LEU A 125 1.29 -26.79 10.25
CA LEU A 125 0.85 -26.20 11.51
C LEU A 125 1.83 -26.57 12.63
N LYS A 126 2.20 -25.59 13.43
CA LYS A 126 2.96 -25.80 14.66
C LYS A 126 2.11 -25.37 15.84
N CYS A 127 1.58 -26.36 16.58
CA CYS A 127 0.78 -26.12 17.77
C CYS A 127 1.58 -26.49 19.03
N ASN A 128 1.56 -25.62 20.01
CA ASN A 128 2.14 -25.86 21.33
C ASN A 128 1.24 -25.27 22.42
N GLU A 129 1.62 -25.43 23.70
CA GLU A 129 0.81 -25.01 24.86
C GLU A 129 0.55 -23.51 24.90
N HIS A 130 1.39 -22.67 24.29
CA HIS A 130 1.32 -21.23 24.43
C HIS A 130 0.79 -20.53 23.18
N LYS A 131 1.12 -21.07 21.99
CA LYS A 131 0.79 -20.41 20.74
C LYS A 131 0.78 -21.38 19.55
N ASN A 132 -0.15 -21.16 18.61
CA ASN A 132 -0.21 -21.91 17.38
C ASN A 132 0.25 -21.04 16.21
N PHE A 133 0.98 -21.65 15.29
CA PHE A 133 1.47 -21.04 14.08
C PHE A 133 0.96 -21.79 12.85
N ALA A 134 0.41 -21.05 11.90
CA ALA A 134 0.18 -21.52 10.55
C ALA A 134 1.33 -20.98 9.68
N ILE A 135 2.26 -21.85 9.33
CA ILE A 135 3.39 -21.52 8.47
C ILE A 135 2.92 -21.64 7.03
N VAL A 136 2.99 -20.53 6.28
CA VAL A 136 2.50 -20.45 4.91
C VAL A 136 3.64 -20.22 3.92
N ASP A 137 3.38 -20.44 2.62
CA ASP A 137 4.35 -20.18 1.54
C ASP A 137 4.50 -18.69 1.19
N GLY A 138 3.51 -17.86 1.52
CA GLY A 138 3.60 -16.41 1.42
C GLY A 138 4.37 -15.78 2.59
N ALA A 139 4.91 -14.57 2.39
CA ALA A 139 5.73 -13.90 3.39
C ALA A 139 5.56 -12.38 3.38
N MET A 140 6.26 -11.71 4.31
CA MET A 140 6.28 -10.25 4.38
C MET A 140 6.82 -9.59 3.09
N ASN A 141 7.63 -10.29 2.31
CA ASN A 141 8.09 -9.78 1.01
C ASN A 141 6.96 -9.70 -0.02
N ASP A 142 5.92 -10.51 0.10
CA ASP A 142 4.75 -10.52 -0.78
C ASP A 142 3.69 -9.53 -0.32
N LEU A 143 3.43 -9.46 0.99
CA LEU A 143 2.45 -8.58 1.62
C LEU A 143 3.07 -7.90 2.85
N LEU A 144 3.67 -6.74 2.64
CA LEU A 144 4.50 -6.06 3.65
C LEU A 144 3.70 -5.37 4.76
N ARG A 145 2.48 -4.94 4.49
CA ARG A 145 1.72 -4.05 5.40
C ARG A 145 1.52 -4.58 6.83
N PRO A 146 1.22 -5.87 7.06
CA PRO A 146 1.14 -6.41 8.40
C PRO A 146 2.43 -6.23 9.19
N ALA A 147 3.58 -6.54 8.58
CA ALA A 147 4.89 -6.42 9.21
C ALA A 147 5.31 -4.96 9.44
N LEU A 148 5.11 -4.08 8.45
CA LEU A 148 5.59 -2.69 8.48
C LEU A 148 4.73 -1.77 9.36
N TYR A 149 3.42 -1.95 9.32
CA TYR A 149 2.47 -1.03 9.96
C TYR A 149 1.64 -1.67 11.07
N GLY A 150 1.82 -2.98 11.35
CA GLY A 150 0.90 -3.72 12.17
C GLY A 150 -0.52 -3.78 11.56
N ALA A 151 -0.62 -3.62 10.23
CA ALA A 151 -1.92 -3.52 9.57
C ALA A 151 -2.70 -4.82 9.73
N TRP A 152 -3.94 -4.69 10.18
CA TRP A 152 -4.85 -5.81 10.25
C TRP A 152 -5.51 -6.03 8.88
N GLN A 153 -5.52 -7.26 8.41
CA GLN A 153 -6.25 -7.69 7.21
C GLN A 153 -6.97 -8.99 7.53
N LYS A 154 -8.19 -9.14 7.07
CA LYS A 154 -8.98 -10.35 7.33
C LYS A 154 -8.37 -11.52 6.58
N ILE A 155 -8.10 -12.61 7.31
CA ILE A 155 -7.61 -13.87 6.76
C ILE A 155 -8.72 -14.90 6.89
N ILE A 156 -9.06 -15.55 5.79
CA ILE A 156 -10.10 -16.58 5.75
C ILE A 156 -9.57 -17.81 4.99
N PRO A 157 -10.03 -19.02 5.32
CA PRO A 157 -9.87 -20.18 4.46
C PRO A 157 -10.54 -19.93 3.11
N VAL A 158 -9.93 -20.38 2.02
CA VAL A 158 -10.55 -20.33 0.68
C VAL A 158 -11.72 -21.31 0.60
N GLU A 159 -11.54 -22.48 1.22
CA GLU A 159 -12.59 -23.48 1.39
C GLU A 159 -12.94 -23.60 2.87
N CYS A 160 -14.22 -23.35 3.19
CA CYS A 160 -14.71 -23.56 4.54
C CYS A 160 -14.84 -25.07 4.80
N SER A 161 -14.30 -25.54 5.92
CA SER A 161 -14.46 -26.94 6.35
C SER A 161 -15.51 -27.03 7.45
N ASP A 162 -16.53 -27.84 7.21
CA ASP A 162 -17.51 -28.22 8.24
C ASP A 162 -17.08 -29.46 9.02
N ASP A 163 -15.84 -29.94 8.83
CA ASP A 163 -15.30 -31.10 9.51
C ASP A 163 -15.21 -30.86 11.03
N PRO A 164 -16.01 -31.57 11.83
CA PRO A 164 -16.05 -31.38 13.28
C PRO A 164 -14.74 -31.83 13.98
N SER A 165 -13.87 -32.57 13.29
CA SER A 165 -12.54 -32.95 13.81
C SER A 165 -11.52 -31.79 13.74
N ARG A 166 -11.82 -30.72 13.04
CA ARG A 166 -10.98 -29.51 12.93
C ARG A 166 -11.46 -28.44 13.92
N PRO A 167 -10.83 -28.29 15.08
CA PRO A 167 -11.21 -27.23 16.01
C PRO A 167 -10.84 -25.85 15.45
N GLU A 168 -11.64 -24.84 15.79
CA GLU A 168 -11.22 -23.48 15.60
C GLU A 168 -10.20 -23.10 16.69
N LEU A 169 -9.01 -22.68 16.27
CA LEU A 169 -7.93 -22.29 17.16
C LEU A 169 -7.39 -20.92 16.76
N GLN A 170 -6.74 -20.26 17.72
CA GLN A 170 -6.03 -18.99 17.44
C GLN A 170 -4.67 -19.31 16.81
N PHE A 171 -4.39 -18.70 15.64
CA PHE A 171 -3.13 -18.87 14.93
C PHE A 171 -2.47 -17.52 14.65
N ASP A 172 -1.13 -17.49 14.77
CA ASP A 172 -0.33 -16.54 14.02
C ASP A 172 -0.05 -17.14 12.63
N VAL A 173 -0.43 -16.42 11.60
CA VAL A 173 -0.13 -16.77 10.21
C VAL A 173 1.21 -16.13 9.86
N VAL A 174 2.23 -16.97 9.64
CA VAL A 174 3.64 -16.56 9.50
C VAL A 174 4.25 -17.12 8.23
N GLY A 175 5.15 -16.36 7.63
CA GLY A 175 5.88 -16.78 6.44
C GLY A 175 7.15 -17.59 6.76
N PRO A 176 7.91 -17.97 5.71
CA PRO A 176 9.15 -18.77 5.84
C PRO A 176 10.41 -17.91 5.96
N VAL A 177 10.31 -16.57 6.00
CA VAL A 177 11.48 -15.71 6.08
C VAL A 177 12.08 -15.76 7.49
N CYS A 178 13.40 -15.82 7.58
CA CYS A 178 14.13 -15.79 8.85
C CYS A 178 14.16 -14.38 9.46
N GLU A 179 12.97 -13.88 9.81
CA GLU A 179 12.72 -12.55 10.34
C GLU A 179 11.55 -12.63 11.33
N SER A 180 11.72 -12.07 12.53
CA SER A 180 10.67 -12.07 13.56
C SER A 180 9.43 -11.28 13.13
N GLY A 181 9.58 -10.34 12.21
CA GLY A 181 8.49 -9.57 11.62
C GLY A 181 7.74 -10.28 10.50
N ASP A 182 8.13 -11.51 10.11
CA ASP A 182 7.48 -12.21 9.00
C ASP A 182 6.16 -12.86 9.43
N PHE A 183 5.14 -12.03 9.51
CA PHE A 183 3.76 -12.46 9.75
C PHE A 183 2.78 -11.75 8.81
N LEU A 184 1.72 -12.47 8.46
CA LEU A 184 0.58 -11.93 7.70
C LEU A 184 -0.59 -11.57 8.63
N GLY A 185 -0.66 -12.18 9.80
CA GLY A 185 -1.64 -11.85 10.82
C GLY A 185 -1.38 -12.59 12.12
N LYS A 186 -1.72 -11.96 13.24
CA LYS A 186 -1.57 -12.53 14.58
C LYS A 186 -2.94 -12.80 15.19
N ASP A 187 -3.02 -13.85 16.03
CA ASP A 187 -4.21 -14.21 16.81
C ASP A 187 -5.48 -14.33 15.94
N ARG A 188 -5.38 -15.10 14.84
CA ARG A 188 -6.49 -15.32 13.91
C ARG A 188 -7.28 -16.57 14.30
N PRO A 189 -8.61 -16.46 14.56
CA PRO A 189 -9.47 -17.62 14.79
C PRO A 189 -9.68 -18.34 13.44
N LEU A 190 -9.10 -19.53 13.29
CA LEU A 190 -9.13 -20.27 12.05
C LEU A 190 -9.40 -21.77 12.30
N ARG A 191 -10.18 -22.39 11.41
CA ARG A 191 -10.41 -23.82 11.33
C ARG A 191 -9.70 -24.36 10.08
N ILE A 192 -8.46 -24.81 10.24
CA ILE A 192 -7.52 -25.06 9.14
C ILE A 192 -6.73 -26.34 9.34
N ALA A 193 -6.17 -26.85 8.24
CA ALA A 193 -5.19 -27.95 8.21
C ALA A 193 -4.03 -27.60 7.28
N ALA A 194 -2.93 -28.36 7.37
CA ALA A 194 -1.84 -28.27 6.41
C ALA A 194 -2.33 -28.58 4.99
N GLY A 195 -1.88 -27.82 4.01
CA GLY A 195 -2.31 -27.91 2.62
C GLY A 195 -3.50 -26.99 2.26
N ASP A 196 -4.26 -26.48 3.24
CA ASP A 196 -5.36 -25.56 2.98
C ASP A 196 -4.84 -24.24 2.39
N LEU A 197 -5.68 -23.58 1.61
CA LEU A 197 -5.42 -22.23 1.08
C LEU A 197 -6.09 -21.18 1.97
N LEU A 198 -5.34 -20.13 2.25
CA LEU A 198 -5.83 -18.92 2.92
C LEU A 198 -5.91 -17.76 1.94
N ALA A 199 -6.94 -16.93 2.07
CA ALA A 199 -7.06 -15.66 1.40
C ALA A 199 -6.92 -14.51 2.41
N VAL A 200 -5.89 -13.68 2.23
CA VAL A 200 -5.75 -12.41 2.95
C VAL A 200 -6.50 -11.35 2.14
N ARG A 201 -7.58 -10.82 2.71
CA ARG A 201 -8.48 -9.88 2.02
C ARG A 201 -7.90 -8.47 1.95
N SER A 202 -8.49 -7.64 1.08
CA SER A 202 -8.14 -6.22 0.92
C SER A 202 -6.66 -5.99 0.60
N ALA A 203 -6.07 -6.90 -0.20
CA ALA A 203 -4.67 -6.86 -0.60
C ALA A 203 -4.43 -6.14 -1.94
N GLY A 204 -5.47 -5.66 -2.62
CA GLY A 204 -5.34 -5.02 -3.94
C GLY A 204 -4.65 -3.65 -3.92
N ALA A 205 -4.71 -2.92 -2.79
CA ALA A 205 -3.94 -1.70 -2.60
C ALA A 205 -2.78 -1.94 -1.66
N TYR A 206 -1.58 -1.47 -2.05
CA TYR A 206 -0.36 -1.57 -1.24
C TYR A 206 0.02 -3.02 -0.88
N GLY A 207 -0.43 -4.00 -1.68
CA GLY A 207 0.01 -5.37 -1.66
C GLY A 207 1.21 -5.54 -2.59
N PHE A 208 0.99 -6.00 -3.83
CA PHE A 208 2.07 -6.27 -4.80
C PHE A 208 3.03 -5.08 -5.00
N VAL A 209 2.53 -3.85 -5.07
CA VAL A 209 3.36 -2.65 -5.30
C VAL A 209 4.38 -2.38 -4.19
N MET A 210 4.18 -2.92 -2.99
CA MET A 210 5.13 -2.87 -1.87
C MET A 210 5.93 -4.17 -1.71
N SER A 211 5.72 -5.15 -2.58
CA SER A 211 6.47 -6.40 -2.54
C SER A 211 7.95 -6.18 -2.88
N SER A 212 8.78 -7.09 -2.43
CA SER A 212 10.23 -7.04 -2.62
C SER A 212 10.82 -8.42 -2.86
N ASN A 213 12.12 -8.46 -3.16
CA ASN A 213 12.90 -9.69 -3.25
C ASN A 213 13.65 -10.00 -1.95
N TYR A 214 13.12 -9.54 -0.80
CA TYR A 214 13.76 -9.84 0.49
C TYR A 214 14.02 -11.34 0.63
N ASN A 215 15.20 -11.72 1.09
CA ASN A 215 15.74 -13.08 1.11
C ASN A 215 15.75 -13.78 -0.26
N THR A 216 15.93 -13.03 -1.35
CA THR A 216 15.96 -13.52 -2.75
C THR A 216 14.67 -14.27 -3.13
N ARG A 217 13.54 -13.96 -2.48
CA ARG A 217 12.25 -14.54 -2.82
C ARG A 217 11.69 -13.89 -4.09
N ASN A 218 11.16 -14.73 -4.98
CA ASN A 218 10.49 -14.26 -6.20
C ASN A 218 9.15 -13.59 -5.85
N ARG A 219 8.82 -12.48 -6.53
CA ARG A 219 7.49 -11.89 -6.43
C ARG A 219 6.45 -12.81 -7.04
N VAL A 220 5.26 -12.81 -6.46
CA VAL A 220 4.13 -13.63 -6.88
C VAL A 220 3.56 -13.21 -8.24
N ALA A 221 2.80 -14.09 -8.88
CA ALA A 221 1.99 -13.73 -10.04
C ALA A 221 0.80 -12.85 -9.62
N GLU A 222 0.32 -12.01 -10.55
CA GLU A 222 -0.97 -11.33 -10.42
C GLU A 222 -1.94 -11.92 -11.45
N VAL A 223 -3.14 -12.29 -10.97
CA VAL A 223 -4.21 -12.91 -11.75
C VAL A 223 -5.44 -12.02 -11.67
N MET A 224 -5.94 -11.60 -12.81
CA MET A 224 -7.23 -10.91 -12.93
C MET A 224 -8.33 -11.95 -13.11
N VAL A 225 -9.43 -11.79 -12.37
CA VAL A 225 -10.61 -12.66 -12.46
C VAL A 225 -11.81 -11.80 -12.83
N ASP A 226 -12.60 -12.28 -13.81
CA ASP A 226 -13.84 -11.67 -14.25
C ASP A 226 -14.88 -12.78 -14.46
N GLY A 227 -15.79 -12.94 -13.51
CA GLY A 227 -16.72 -14.06 -13.47
C GLY A 227 -15.98 -15.40 -13.45
N ASP A 228 -16.23 -16.24 -14.46
CA ASP A 228 -15.60 -17.56 -14.62
C ASP A 228 -14.27 -17.52 -15.41
N ALA A 229 -13.90 -16.35 -15.92
CA ALA A 229 -12.66 -16.16 -16.66
C ALA A 229 -11.52 -15.66 -15.75
N TYR A 230 -10.29 -16.05 -16.08
CA TYR A 230 -9.12 -15.50 -15.43
C TYR A 230 -7.98 -15.26 -16.43
N GLN A 231 -7.12 -14.32 -16.10
CA GLN A 231 -5.93 -14.01 -16.89
C GLN A 231 -4.74 -13.71 -15.98
N ILE A 232 -3.58 -14.27 -16.29
CA ILE A 232 -2.32 -13.86 -15.67
C ILE A 232 -1.93 -12.52 -16.28
N VAL A 233 -2.10 -11.45 -15.50
CA VAL A 233 -1.75 -10.07 -15.92
C VAL A 233 -0.31 -9.72 -15.56
N ARG A 234 0.30 -10.49 -14.66
CA ARG A 234 1.73 -10.45 -14.34
C ARG A 234 2.24 -11.87 -14.07
N ALA A 235 3.25 -12.30 -14.82
CA ALA A 235 3.89 -13.58 -14.59
C ALA A 235 4.62 -13.59 -13.23
N ARG A 236 4.73 -14.78 -12.61
CA ARG A 236 5.58 -14.98 -11.44
C ARG A 236 7.04 -14.69 -11.82
N GLU A 237 7.74 -13.98 -10.97
CA GLU A 237 9.16 -13.72 -11.13
C GLU A 237 9.98 -15.02 -11.03
N THR A 238 11.11 -15.08 -11.71
CA THR A 238 12.06 -16.20 -11.65
C THR A 238 13.40 -15.73 -11.09
N VAL A 239 14.23 -16.67 -10.60
CA VAL A 239 15.58 -16.36 -10.13
C VAL A 239 16.43 -15.77 -11.26
N GLU A 240 16.31 -16.32 -12.48
CA GLU A 240 17.01 -15.83 -13.65
C GLU A 240 16.66 -14.36 -13.96
N LEU A 241 15.37 -14.00 -13.80
CA LEU A 241 14.93 -12.62 -14.00
C LEU A 241 15.51 -11.70 -12.92
N GLN A 242 15.55 -12.12 -11.66
CA GLN A 242 16.16 -11.33 -10.57
C GLN A 242 17.65 -11.06 -10.85
N LEU A 243 18.39 -12.09 -11.29
CA LEU A 243 19.83 -12.00 -11.55
C LEU A 243 20.18 -11.41 -12.92
N SER A 244 19.20 -11.14 -13.78
CA SER A 244 19.42 -10.70 -15.16
C SER A 244 20.17 -9.38 -15.30
N LEU A 245 20.17 -8.55 -14.25
CA LEU A 245 20.89 -7.27 -14.23
C LEU A 245 22.25 -7.36 -13.54
N GLU A 246 22.62 -8.53 -13.01
CA GLU A 246 23.91 -8.76 -12.37
C GLU A 246 24.93 -9.25 -13.39
N SER A 247 26.20 -8.94 -13.14
CA SER A 247 27.33 -9.45 -13.92
C SER A 247 28.41 -9.97 -12.98
N LEU A 248 29.11 -11.00 -13.45
CA LEU A 248 30.27 -11.51 -12.72
C LEU A 248 31.38 -10.45 -12.68
N LEU A 249 31.99 -10.26 -11.53
CA LEU A 249 33.18 -9.45 -11.39
C LEU A 249 34.30 -10.10 -12.22
N GLN A 250 34.80 -9.42 -13.22
CA GLN A 250 36.01 -9.81 -13.93
C GLN A 250 37.19 -9.39 -13.04
N LEU A 251 37.70 -10.33 -12.27
CA LEU A 251 39.00 -10.17 -11.64
C LEU A 251 39.99 -10.34 -12.77
N ASP A 252 40.65 -9.26 -13.19
CA ASP A 252 41.87 -9.39 -13.98
C ASP A 252 42.78 -10.37 -13.26
N SER A 253 43.19 -11.43 -13.93
CA SER A 253 44.27 -12.30 -13.45
C SER A 253 45.54 -11.44 -13.47
N GLY A 254 45.66 -10.60 -12.44
CA GLY A 254 46.71 -9.61 -12.32
C GLY A 254 48.02 -10.30 -12.38
N SER A 255 48.83 -9.90 -13.34
CA SER A 255 50.30 -9.95 -13.21
C SER A 255 50.64 -9.46 -11.80
N ASN A 256 51.08 -10.37 -10.96
CA ASN A 256 51.63 -10.07 -9.64
C ASN A 256 52.86 -9.15 -9.85
N PRO A 257 52.84 -7.86 -9.48
CA PRO A 257 53.96 -6.96 -9.76
C PRO A 257 55.23 -7.27 -8.98
N ASP A 258 55.21 -8.30 -8.10
CA ASP A 258 56.33 -8.64 -7.24
C ASP A 258 57.25 -9.76 -7.74
N SER A 259 57.12 -10.24 -8.99
CA SER A 259 58.03 -11.28 -9.51
C SER A 259 59.33 -10.76 -10.15
N ASP A 260 59.48 -9.44 -10.37
CA ASP A 260 60.65 -8.87 -11.04
C ASP A 260 61.69 -8.22 -10.11
N ALA A 261 61.51 -8.32 -8.80
CA ALA A 261 62.49 -7.74 -7.85
C ALA A 261 63.57 -8.73 -7.36
N ALA A 262 63.61 -9.98 -7.87
CA ALA A 262 64.52 -11.01 -7.34
C ALA A 262 65.67 -11.44 -8.29
N ASN A 263 65.84 -10.83 -9.47
CA ASN A 263 67.01 -11.15 -10.35
C ASN A 263 67.64 -9.89 -10.93
N GLY A 264 68.29 -9.13 -10.12
CA GLY A 264 69.13 -8.02 -10.51
C GLY A 264 70.45 -8.04 -9.69
N ARG A 265 71.39 -8.81 -10.20
CA ARG A 265 72.82 -8.55 -10.01
C ARG A 265 73.46 -8.72 -11.35
#